data_77680df6a2f0e41fbcaf6998e611ca41
#
_entry.id   77680df6a2f0e41fbcaf6998e611ca41
#
_cell.length_a   1.000
_cell.length_b   1.000
_cell.length_c   1.000
_cell.angle_alpha   90.00
_cell.angle_beta   90.00
_cell.angle_gamma   90.00
#
_symmetry.space_group_name_H-M   'P 1'
#
loop_
_entity.id
_entity.type
_entity.pdbx_description
1 polymer ?
#
loop_
_entity_poly.entity_id
_entity_poly.type
_entity_poly.pdbx_seq_one_letter_code
_entity_poly.pdbx_strand_id
1 'polypeptide(L)'
;MATHAAGAGTAQATIEALLDELRRGAGAREIVGIGVGVPAIVDTAAGVIGEEAHNVPELAGVPLATALRTRFALPAFVDNDVNALALAEWRFGADRGVRSLVVLASGTGFGSGIVLDGRLIRGARGFGAELGHAPVKFDGPPCWCGGRGCLALYASGRGIAEAARERATTASGRALAEAAGGDPRRIDAPLVFRLAGAGDPAATAVIDEACRALGAMLGVVINGLNPEVIVITGGVAVAFAALETRVLAAAHEYAFKRARAGTRIVIAPGDKRSSMRGAAALAFYELEERKR
;
A
#
# COMPACT_ATOMS: atom_id res chain seq x y z
N MET A 1 -14.07 8.78 6.83
CA MET A 1 -13.76 9.82 7.83
C MET A 1 -12.25 9.96 7.92
N ALA A 2 -11.71 11.17 8.00
CA ALA A 2 -10.29 11.36 8.22
C ALA A 2 -9.96 11.09 9.70
N THR A 3 -9.04 10.19 9.96
CA THR A 3 -8.59 9.83 11.32
C THR A 3 -7.70 10.89 11.97
N HIS A 4 -7.37 11.97 11.26
CA HIS A 4 -6.42 13.00 11.70
C HIS A 4 -7.05 14.25 12.33
N ALA A 5 -8.22 14.15 12.92
CA ALA A 5 -8.80 15.28 13.66
C ALA A 5 -8.27 15.28 15.11
N ALA A 6 -7.24 16.06 15.32
CA ALA A 6 -6.78 16.66 16.59
C ALA A 6 -6.96 15.89 17.92
N GLY A 7 -5.88 15.36 18.48
CA GLY A 7 -5.75 14.97 19.89
C GLY A 7 -5.43 13.51 20.14
N ALA A 8 -4.64 13.22 21.18
CA ALA A 8 -4.33 11.86 21.61
C ALA A 8 -5.63 11.05 21.90
N GLY A 9 -5.73 9.84 21.37
CA GLY A 9 -6.91 8.98 21.54
C GLY A 9 -7.99 9.12 20.46
N THR A 10 -7.92 10.07 19.55
CA THR A 10 -8.95 10.35 18.52
C THR A 10 -9.09 9.23 17.51
N ALA A 11 -8.01 8.58 17.10
CA ALA A 11 -8.07 7.49 16.12
C ALA A 11 -8.78 6.27 16.70
N GLN A 12 -8.47 5.86 17.92
CA GLN A 12 -9.19 4.77 18.60
C GLN A 12 -10.66 5.10 18.77
N ALA A 13 -10.98 6.28 19.29
CA ALA A 13 -12.36 6.72 19.47
C ALA A 13 -13.15 6.77 18.15
N THR A 14 -12.49 7.18 17.06
CA THR A 14 -13.08 7.17 15.72
C THR A 14 -13.36 5.74 15.24
N ILE A 15 -12.43 4.81 15.43
CA ILE A 15 -12.62 3.39 15.12
C ILE A 15 -13.80 2.83 15.91
N GLU A 16 -13.87 3.08 17.21
CA GLU A 16 -14.94 2.62 18.07
C GLU A 16 -16.31 3.18 17.65
N ALA A 17 -16.38 4.46 17.33
CA ALA A 17 -17.62 5.10 16.86
C ALA A 17 -18.10 4.52 15.52
N LEU A 18 -17.17 4.26 14.58
CA LEU A 18 -17.49 3.59 13.30
C LEU A 18 -18.01 2.17 13.52
N LEU A 19 -17.42 1.42 14.45
CA LEU A 19 -17.87 0.07 14.79
C LEU A 19 -19.25 0.08 15.44
N ASP A 20 -19.56 1.05 16.31
CA ASP A 20 -20.90 1.25 16.87
C ASP A 20 -21.93 1.55 15.78
N GLU A 21 -21.57 2.37 14.79
CA GLU A 21 -22.42 2.66 13.63
C GLU A 21 -22.68 1.41 12.79
N LEU A 22 -21.63 0.66 12.45
CA LEU A 22 -21.72 -0.60 11.69
C LEU A 22 -22.57 -1.63 12.43
N ARG A 23 -22.42 -1.74 13.75
CA ARG A 23 -23.22 -2.65 14.59
C ARG A 23 -24.70 -2.29 14.54
N ARG A 24 -25.04 -1.02 14.65
CA ARG A 24 -26.43 -0.55 14.49
C ARG A 24 -26.98 -0.84 13.10
N GLY A 25 -26.17 -0.62 12.07
CA GLY A 25 -26.54 -0.88 10.66
C GLY A 25 -26.67 -2.37 10.30
N ALA A 26 -26.11 -3.27 11.10
CA ALA A 26 -26.21 -4.71 10.88
C ALA A 26 -27.64 -5.24 11.09
N GLY A 27 -28.44 -4.60 11.92
CA GLY A 27 -29.80 -5.06 12.23
C GLY A 27 -29.79 -6.45 12.87
N ALA A 28 -30.57 -7.38 12.30
CA ALA A 28 -30.67 -8.76 12.77
C ALA A 28 -29.53 -9.68 12.25
N ARG A 29 -28.55 -9.15 11.49
CA ARG A 29 -27.44 -9.96 11.01
C ARG A 29 -26.46 -10.29 12.14
N GLU A 30 -26.00 -11.52 12.17
CA GLU A 30 -24.97 -11.95 13.11
C GLU A 30 -23.63 -11.30 12.76
N ILE A 31 -22.95 -10.71 13.76
CA ILE A 31 -21.61 -10.16 13.64
C ILE A 31 -20.65 -11.16 14.29
N VAL A 32 -19.78 -11.78 13.48
CA VAL A 32 -18.89 -12.86 13.92
C VAL A 32 -17.52 -12.36 14.40
N GLY A 33 -17.15 -11.12 14.09
CA GLY A 33 -15.85 -10.54 14.48
C GLY A 33 -15.60 -9.15 13.91
N ILE A 34 -14.51 -8.57 14.35
CA ILE A 34 -14.04 -7.23 13.98
C ILE A 34 -12.67 -7.36 13.31
N GLY A 35 -12.49 -6.73 12.16
CA GLY A 35 -11.19 -6.54 11.52
C GLY A 35 -10.87 -5.05 11.42
N VAL A 36 -9.60 -4.69 11.64
CA VAL A 36 -9.10 -3.32 11.50
C VAL A 36 -7.76 -3.35 10.77
N GLY A 37 -7.66 -2.63 9.66
CA GLY A 37 -6.41 -2.35 8.96
C GLY A 37 -5.86 -0.99 9.40
N VAL A 38 -4.59 -0.93 9.81
CA VAL A 38 -3.92 0.31 10.22
C VAL A 38 -2.66 0.54 9.37
N PRO A 39 -2.32 1.78 9.04
CA PRO A 39 -1.11 2.10 8.27
C PRO A 39 0.14 2.09 9.19
N ALA A 40 0.40 0.95 9.83
CA ALA A 40 1.50 0.72 10.76
C ALA A 40 1.88 -0.77 10.77
N ILE A 41 3.03 -1.08 11.31
CA ILE A 41 3.42 -2.44 11.65
C ILE A 41 2.60 -2.89 12.87
N VAL A 42 2.16 -4.14 12.88
CA VAL A 42 1.33 -4.70 13.94
C VAL A 42 1.90 -6.03 14.43
N ASP A 43 2.08 -6.15 15.73
CA ASP A 43 2.17 -7.47 16.36
C ASP A 43 0.77 -8.10 16.34
N THR A 44 0.50 -8.90 15.33
CA THR A 44 -0.82 -9.49 15.10
C THR A 44 -1.17 -10.56 16.14
N ALA A 45 -0.18 -11.18 16.79
CA ALA A 45 -0.41 -12.17 17.84
C ALA A 45 -0.91 -11.49 19.12
N ALA A 46 -0.28 -10.39 19.51
CA ALA A 46 -0.69 -9.58 20.66
C ALA A 46 -1.85 -8.62 20.31
N GLY A 47 -2.00 -8.25 19.04
CA GLY A 47 -2.96 -7.24 18.58
C GLY A 47 -2.54 -5.82 18.97
N VAL A 48 -1.22 -5.58 19.01
CA VAL A 48 -0.59 -4.31 19.42
C VAL A 48 0.00 -3.61 18.21
N ILE A 49 -0.27 -2.33 18.08
CA ILE A 49 0.31 -1.48 17.03
C ILE A 49 1.74 -1.13 17.42
N GLY A 50 2.68 -1.28 16.48
CA GLY A 50 4.10 -0.99 16.70
C GLY A 50 4.38 0.49 16.98
N GLU A 51 5.55 0.75 17.60
CA GLU A 51 5.97 2.11 17.95
C GLU A 51 6.24 3.00 16.72
N GLU A 52 6.56 2.38 15.56
CA GLU A 52 6.82 3.10 14.31
C GLU A 52 5.54 3.44 13.53
N ALA A 53 4.46 3.78 14.23
CA ALA A 53 3.17 4.15 13.64
C ALA A 53 3.15 5.60 13.10
N HIS A 54 4.07 5.94 12.19
CA HIS A 54 4.30 7.33 11.72
C HIS A 54 3.06 8.01 11.12
N ASN A 55 2.14 7.23 10.54
CA ASN A 55 0.91 7.75 9.93
C ASN A 55 -0.26 7.87 10.94
N VAL A 56 -0.16 7.22 12.08
CA VAL A 56 -1.16 7.22 13.17
C VAL A 56 -0.44 7.18 14.53
N PRO A 57 0.38 8.19 14.85
CA PRO A 57 1.27 8.16 16.01
C PRO A 57 0.52 8.00 17.34
N GLU A 58 -0.75 8.42 17.40
CA GLU A 58 -1.61 8.25 18.57
C GLU A 58 -2.01 6.79 18.85
N LEU A 59 -1.76 5.89 17.90
CA LEU A 59 -2.01 4.45 18.06
C LEU A 59 -0.72 3.66 18.38
N ALA A 60 0.45 4.30 18.41
CA ALA A 60 1.70 3.63 18.73
C ALA A 60 1.64 2.96 20.12
N GLY A 61 2.03 1.69 20.20
CA GLY A 61 1.98 0.88 21.41
C GLY A 61 0.58 0.48 21.89
N VAL A 62 -0.50 0.89 21.21
CA VAL A 62 -1.88 0.63 21.65
C VAL A 62 -2.25 -0.84 21.41
N PRO A 63 -2.75 -1.57 22.44
CA PRO A 63 -3.28 -2.93 22.32
C PRO A 63 -4.71 -2.91 21.75
N LEU A 64 -4.86 -2.40 20.52
CA LEU A 64 -6.15 -2.08 19.91
C LEU A 64 -7.06 -3.31 19.82
N ALA A 65 -6.52 -4.48 19.47
CA ALA A 65 -7.35 -5.68 19.40
C ALA A 65 -7.97 -6.05 20.76
N THR A 66 -7.21 -5.88 21.85
CA THR A 66 -7.70 -6.15 23.21
C THR A 66 -8.76 -5.13 23.62
N ALA A 67 -8.53 -3.84 23.35
CA ALA A 67 -9.51 -2.78 23.62
C ALA A 67 -10.85 -3.05 22.91
N LEU A 68 -10.80 -3.43 21.62
CA LEU A 68 -11.99 -3.75 20.83
C LEU A 68 -12.70 -5.03 21.31
N ARG A 69 -11.95 -6.09 21.66
CA ARG A 69 -12.53 -7.31 22.22
C ARG A 69 -13.30 -7.02 23.52
N THR A 70 -12.70 -6.23 24.40
CA THR A 70 -13.31 -5.86 25.68
C THR A 70 -14.58 -5.04 25.48
N ARG A 71 -14.53 -4.05 24.59
CA ARG A 71 -15.67 -3.16 24.36
C ARG A 71 -16.84 -3.81 23.66
N PHE A 72 -16.57 -4.64 22.64
CA PHE A 72 -17.62 -5.18 21.76
C PHE A 72 -18.02 -6.61 22.07
N ALA A 73 -17.28 -7.31 22.95
CA ALA A 73 -17.46 -8.74 23.26
C ALA A 73 -17.42 -9.62 22.00
N LEU A 74 -16.58 -9.28 21.04
CA LEU A 74 -16.40 -9.97 19.77
C LEU A 74 -14.91 -10.26 19.53
N PRO A 75 -14.55 -11.34 18.80
CA PRO A 75 -13.20 -11.51 18.28
C PRO A 75 -12.79 -10.26 17.49
N ALA A 76 -11.61 -9.71 17.78
CA ALA A 76 -11.08 -8.55 17.09
C ALA A 76 -9.65 -8.81 16.64
N PHE A 77 -9.35 -8.42 15.40
CA PHE A 77 -8.09 -8.62 14.70
C PHE A 77 -7.61 -7.30 14.11
N VAL A 78 -6.33 -7.01 14.31
CA VAL A 78 -5.69 -5.80 13.79
C VAL A 78 -4.49 -6.22 12.95
N ASP A 79 -4.32 -5.64 11.79
CA ASP A 79 -3.19 -5.89 10.89
C ASP A 79 -2.83 -4.61 10.13
N ASN A 80 -1.74 -4.66 9.38
CA ASN A 80 -1.41 -3.62 8.42
C ASN A 80 -2.54 -3.46 7.37
N ASP A 81 -2.81 -2.23 6.95
CA ASP A 81 -3.90 -1.89 6.01
C ASP A 81 -3.71 -2.51 4.63
N VAL A 82 -2.45 -2.67 4.14
CA VAL A 82 -2.18 -3.31 2.86
C VAL A 82 -2.22 -4.84 2.96
N ASN A 83 -1.88 -5.42 4.11
CA ASN A 83 -2.15 -6.84 4.38
C ASN A 83 -3.66 -7.13 4.32
N ALA A 84 -4.46 -6.29 4.95
CA ALA A 84 -5.92 -6.39 4.89
C ALA A 84 -6.42 -6.22 3.45
N LEU A 85 -5.85 -5.27 2.69
CA LEU A 85 -6.17 -5.08 1.26
C LEU A 85 -5.82 -6.30 0.42
N ALA A 86 -4.68 -6.95 0.67
CA ALA A 86 -4.30 -8.18 -0.03
C ALA A 86 -5.30 -9.32 0.24
N LEU A 87 -5.79 -9.45 1.47
CA LEU A 87 -6.86 -10.39 1.80
C LEU A 87 -8.19 -10.04 1.11
N ALA A 88 -8.50 -8.73 0.93
CA ALA A 88 -9.67 -8.31 0.17
C ALA A 88 -9.58 -8.73 -1.30
N GLU A 89 -8.44 -8.47 -1.93
CA GLU A 89 -8.23 -8.84 -3.34
C GLU A 89 -8.26 -10.37 -3.51
N TRP A 90 -7.62 -11.10 -2.61
CA TRP A 90 -7.60 -12.55 -2.63
C TRP A 90 -9.00 -13.17 -2.44
N ARG A 91 -9.80 -12.63 -1.52
CA ARG A 91 -11.11 -13.22 -1.16
C ARG A 91 -12.27 -12.69 -2.03
N PHE A 92 -12.25 -11.41 -2.38
CA PHE A 92 -13.36 -10.72 -3.05
C PHE A 92 -12.99 -10.07 -4.37
N GLY A 93 -11.71 -10.08 -4.74
CA GLY A 93 -11.22 -9.52 -5.99
C GLY A 93 -11.67 -10.29 -7.22
N ALA A 94 -11.30 -9.80 -8.40
CA ALA A 94 -11.62 -10.43 -9.68
C ALA A 94 -10.98 -11.82 -9.84
N ASP A 95 -9.87 -12.07 -9.15
CA ASP A 95 -9.02 -13.25 -9.25
C ASP A 95 -9.24 -14.26 -8.11
N ARG A 96 -10.46 -14.35 -7.62
CA ARG A 96 -10.83 -15.32 -6.61
C ARG A 96 -10.45 -16.75 -7.01
N GLY A 97 -9.87 -17.49 -6.07
CA GLY A 97 -9.46 -18.87 -6.28
C GLY A 97 -7.99 -19.07 -6.61
N VAL A 98 -7.21 -17.99 -6.84
CA VAL A 98 -5.75 -18.09 -6.91
C VAL A 98 -5.19 -18.41 -5.54
N ARG A 99 -4.08 -19.16 -5.51
CA ARG A 99 -3.40 -19.52 -4.26
C ARG A 99 -2.36 -18.49 -3.86
N SER A 100 -1.80 -17.78 -4.82
CA SER A 100 -0.68 -16.86 -4.60
C SER A 100 -0.93 -15.53 -5.31
N LEU A 101 -0.99 -14.46 -4.52
CA LEU A 101 -1.27 -13.10 -4.97
C LEU A 101 -0.38 -12.11 -4.22
N VAL A 102 0.12 -11.09 -4.93
CA VAL A 102 0.81 -9.95 -4.34
C VAL A 102 0.07 -8.67 -4.68
N VAL A 103 -0.22 -7.86 -3.66
CA VAL A 103 -0.73 -6.49 -3.84
C VAL A 103 0.41 -5.51 -3.66
N LEU A 104 0.54 -4.59 -4.59
CA LEU A 104 1.44 -3.43 -4.56
C LEU A 104 0.57 -2.17 -4.53
N ALA A 105 0.50 -1.50 -3.39
CA ALA A 105 -0.35 -0.34 -3.17
C ALA A 105 0.45 0.96 -3.27
N SER A 106 0.33 1.66 -4.41
CA SER A 106 0.95 2.97 -4.64
C SER A 106 -0.04 4.08 -4.31
N GLY A 107 0.18 4.73 -3.17
CA GLY A 107 -0.59 5.86 -2.66
C GLY A 107 0.33 7.02 -2.27
N THR A 108 0.07 7.70 -1.16
CA THR A 108 0.99 8.67 -0.55
C THR A 108 2.35 8.03 -0.28
N GLY A 109 2.34 6.84 0.34
CA GLY A 109 3.47 5.93 0.47
C GLY A 109 3.36 4.77 -0.53
N PHE A 110 4.13 3.71 -0.28
CA PHE A 110 4.09 2.48 -1.04
C PHE A 110 4.08 1.29 -0.08
N GLY A 111 3.00 0.55 -0.06
CA GLY A 111 2.86 -0.65 0.74
C GLY A 111 2.70 -1.91 -0.12
N SER A 112 2.79 -3.07 0.51
CA SER A 112 2.51 -4.34 -0.16
C SER A 112 1.93 -5.35 0.80
N GLY A 113 1.19 -6.32 0.25
CA GLY A 113 0.66 -7.46 0.99
C GLY A 113 0.80 -8.71 0.13
N ILE A 114 1.16 -9.81 0.75
CA ILE A 114 1.54 -11.04 0.06
C ILE A 114 0.72 -12.20 0.60
N VAL A 115 0.02 -12.88 -0.29
CA VAL A 115 -0.61 -14.18 0.00
C VAL A 115 0.11 -15.24 -0.82
N LEU A 116 0.67 -16.25 -0.17
CA LEU A 116 1.32 -17.40 -0.81
C LEU A 116 0.67 -18.68 -0.33
N ASP A 117 0.28 -19.53 -1.27
CA ASP A 117 -0.41 -20.80 -0.99
C ASP A 117 -1.60 -20.66 -0.04
N GLY A 118 -2.36 -19.56 -0.20
CA GLY A 118 -3.52 -19.24 0.62
C GLY A 118 -3.20 -18.72 2.01
N ARG A 119 -1.94 -18.35 2.29
CA ARG A 119 -1.50 -17.82 3.58
C ARG A 119 -0.97 -16.39 3.43
N LEU A 120 -1.43 -15.50 4.28
CA LEU A 120 -0.90 -14.15 4.38
C LEU A 120 0.51 -14.17 4.99
N ILE A 121 1.45 -13.53 4.31
CA ILE A 121 2.86 -13.47 4.72
C ILE A 121 3.10 -12.21 5.55
N ARG A 122 3.28 -12.38 6.85
CA ARG A 122 3.60 -11.31 7.81
C ARG A 122 5.06 -11.32 8.25
N GLY A 123 5.81 -12.40 7.92
CA GLY A 123 7.14 -12.64 8.48
C GLY A 123 7.08 -13.04 9.95
N ALA A 124 8.26 -13.29 10.54
CA ALA A 124 8.37 -13.84 11.88
C ALA A 124 7.90 -12.89 13.01
N ARG A 125 7.88 -11.59 12.75
CA ARG A 125 7.55 -10.54 13.74
C ARG A 125 6.60 -9.46 13.18
N GLY A 126 5.85 -9.74 12.13
CA GLY A 126 4.92 -8.77 11.53
C GLY A 126 5.53 -7.73 10.59
N PHE A 127 6.85 -7.76 10.37
CA PHE A 127 7.56 -6.82 9.48
C PHE A 127 7.71 -7.33 8.03
N GLY A 128 7.07 -8.43 7.68
CA GLY A 128 7.11 -8.97 6.32
C GLY A 128 6.27 -8.15 5.34
N ALA A 129 6.53 -8.39 4.06
CA ALA A 129 5.82 -7.74 2.95
C ALA A 129 6.06 -6.22 2.80
N GLU A 130 7.13 -5.67 3.36
CA GLU A 130 7.51 -4.25 3.22
C GLU A 130 8.27 -3.97 1.90
N LEU A 131 7.71 -4.41 0.75
CA LEU A 131 8.37 -4.26 -0.56
C LEU A 131 8.50 -2.80 -1.02
N GLY A 132 7.70 -1.89 -0.49
CA GLY A 132 7.89 -0.45 -0.70
C GLY A 132 9.25 0.04 -0.21
N HIS A 133 9.84 -0.64 0.76
CA HIS A 133 11.17 -0.36 1.31
C HIS A 133 12.25 -1.31 0.82
N ALA A 134 11.94 -2.22 -0.11
CA ALA A 134 12.96 -2.99 -0.80
C ALA A 134 13.73 -2.10 -1.79
N PRO A 135 15.08 -2.21 -1.84
CA PRO A 135 15.89 -1.40 -2.75
C PRO A 135 15.68 -1.84 -4.20
N VAL A 136 15.36 -0.88 -5.06
CA VAL A 136 15.30 -1.05 -6.52
C VAL A 136 16.50 -0.39 -7.20
N LYS A 137 17.28 0.40 -6.44
CA LYS A 137 18.50 1.05 -6.90
C LYS A 137 19.51 1.07 -5.75
N PHE A 138 20.55 0.25 -5.83
CA PHE A 138 21.48 0.02 -4.71
C PHE A 138 22.29 1.28 -4.32
N ASP A 139 22.54 2.17 -5.29
CA ASP A 139 23.20 3.49 -5.13
C ASP A 139 22.21 4.65 -5.04
N GLY A 140 20.92 4.35 -4.84
CA GLY A 140 19.86 5.36 -4.75
C GLY A 140 19.94 6.23 -3.48
N PRO A 141 19.08 7.26 -3.39
CA PRO A 141 19.08 8.20 -2.27
C PRO A 141 18.68 7.51 -0.94
N PRO A 142 19.00 8.14 0.21
CA PRO A 142 18.52 7.70 1.51
C PRO A 142 16.99 7.68 1.57
N CYS A 143 16.44 6.66 2.23
CA CYS A 143 15.01 6.52 2.46
C CYS A 143 14.67 6.89 3.91
N TRP A 144 13.46 7.41 4.12
CA TRP A 144 12.94 7.71 5.46
C TRP A 144 12.84 6.48 6.39
N CYS A 145 12.88 5.24 5.85
CA CYS A 145 12.94 4.01 6.64
C CYS A 145 14.34 3.70 7.19
N GLY A 146 15.33 4.53 6.92
CA GLY A 146 16.75 4.30 7.27
C GLY A 146 17.54 3.51 6.21
N GLY A 147 16.88 2.91 5.22
CA GLY A 147 17.52 2.25 4.08
C GLY A 147 17.89 3.23 2.97
N ARG A 148 18.16 2.69 1.77
CA ARG A 148 18.48 3.51 0.59
C ARG A 148 17.93 2.88 -0.68
N GLY A 149 17.61 3.73 -1.68
CA GLY A 149 17.16 3.29 -3.00
C GLY A 149 15.84 2.53 -3.01
N CYS A 150 15.02 2.69 -1.98
CA CYS A 150 13.75 1.98 -1.82
C CYS A 150 12.74 2.34 -2.92
N LEU A 151 11.91 1.38 -3.32
CA LEU A 151 10.85 1.57 -4.31
C LEU A 151 9.97 2.79 -4.02
N ALA A 152 9.62 3.01 -2.74
CA ALA A 152 8.76 4.11 -2.33
C ALA A 152 9.29 5.50 -2.71
N LEU A 153 10.61 5.67 -2.83
CA LEU A 153 11.24 6.93 -3.28
C LEU A 153 10.96 7.26 -4.75
N TYR A 154 10.60 6.25 -5.54
CA TYR A 154 10.41 6.40 -7.00
C TYR A 154 8.94 6.27 -7.42
N ALA A 155 8.21 5.34 -6.81
CA ALA A 155 6.90 4.93 -7.30
C ALA A 155 5.74 5.24 -6.33
N SER A 156 5.99 5.94 -5.22
CA SER A 156 4.93 6.50 -4.37
C SER A 156 4.63 7.95 -4.75
N GLY A 157 3.45 8.45 -4.36
CA GLY A 157 3.07 9.84 -4.59
C GLY A 157 4.03 10.83 -3.93
N ARG A 158 4.50 10.52 -2.70
CA ARG A 158 5.51 11.30 -2.00
C ARG A 158 6.85 11.26 -2.73
N GLY A 159 7.33 10.06 -3.10
CA GLY A 159 8.61 9.91 -3.78
C GLY A 159 8.65 10.62 -5.13
N ILE A 160 7.60 10.49 -5.95
CA ILE A 160 7.45 11.20 -7.23
C ILE A 160 7.48 12.73 -7.02
N ALA A 161 6.74 13.23 -6.03
CA ALA A 161 6.72 14.66 -5.73
C ALA A 161 8.09 15.17 -5.25
N GLU A 162 8.78 14.45 -4.38
CA GLU A 162 10.11 14.80 -3.88
C GLU A 162 11.15 14.83 -5.01
N ALA A 163 11.18 13.80 -5.87
CA ALA A 163 12.07 13.75 -7.02
C ALA A 163 11.81 14.91 -8.03
N ALA A 164 10.56 15.30 -8.21
CA ALA A 164 10.20 16.43 -9.06
C ALA A 164 10.56 17.77 -8.41
N ARG A 165 10.43 17.92 -7.10
CA ARG A 165 10.87 19.13 -6.36
C ARG A 165 12.37 19.35 -6.47
N GLU A 166 13.17 18.30 -6.36
CA GLU A 166 14.61 18.36 -6.57
C GLU A 166 14.94 18.85 -8.00
N ARG A 167 14.26 18.29 -9.01
CA ARG A 167 14.45 18.72 -10.40
C ARG A 167 13.99 20.17 -10.66
N ALA A 168 12.94 20.63 -10.00
CA ALA A 168 12.43 22.00 -10.12
C ALA A 168 13.46 23.06 -9.70
N THR A 169 14.50 22.70 -8.94
CA THR A 169 15.61 23.60 -8.57
C THR A 169 16.66 23.76 -9.70
N THR A 170 16.57 22.96 -10.77
CA THR A 170 17.50 22.97 -11.89
C THR A 170 16.93 23.73 -13.07
N ALA A 171 17.79 24.16 -14.00
CA ALA A 171 17.37 24.85 -15.21
C ALA A 171 16.39 24.04 -16.08
N SER A 172 16.55 22.69 -16.11
CA SER A 172 15.66 21.79 -16.83
C SER A 172 14.29 21.60 -16.17
N GLY A 173 14.16 21.92 -14.87
CA GLY A 173 12.91 21.80 -14.10
C GLY A 173 12.08 23.09 -14.03
N ARG A 174 12.37 24.08 -14.84
CA ARG A 174 11.71 25.40 -14.83
C ARG A 174 10.18 25.27 -14.97
N ALA A 175 9.70 24.43 -15.88
CA ALA A 175 8.25 24.24 -16.08
C ALA A 175 7.57 23.65 -14.85
N LEU A 176 8.23 22.74 -14.11
CA LEU A 176 7.74 22.23 -12.82
C LEU A 176 7.62 23.37 -11.79
N ALA A 177 8.63 24.24 -11.69
CA ALA A 177 8.62 25.38 -10.77
C ALA A 177 7.52 26.39 -11.12
N GLU A 178 7.38 26.73 -12.40
CA GLU A 178 6.36 27.65 -12.90
C GLU A 178 4.94 27.12 -12.69
N ALA A 179 4.69 25.84 -13.00
CA ALA A 179 3.39 25.20 -12.79
C ALA A 179 2.99 25.12 -11.31
N ALA A 180 3.97 25.11 -10.40
CA ALA A 180 3.76 25.17 -8.96
C ALA A 180 3.62 26.62 -8.43
N GLY A 181 3.65 27.62 -9.31
CA GLY A 181 3.57 29.04 -8.92
C GLY A 181 4.80 29.51 -8.14
N GLY A 182 5.96 28.92 -8.38
CA GLY A 182 7.22 29.20 -7.67
C GLY A 182 7.35 28.58 -6.28
N ASP A 183 6.34 27.87 -5.78
CA ASP A 183 6.41 27.16 -4.48
C ASP A 183 6.59 25.64 -4.70
N PRO A 184 7.80 25.09 -4.49
CA PRO A 184 8.04 23.66 -4.69
C PRO A 184 7.14 22.75 -3.84
N ARG A 185 6.62 23.22 -2.71
CA ARG A 185 5.72 22.44 -1.85
C ARG A 185 4.40 22.10 -2.53
N ARG A 186 4.01 22.86 -3.56
CA ARG A 186 2.83 22.61 -4.39
C ARG A 186 3.03 21.56 -5.47
N ILE A 187 4.26 21.06 -5.66
CA ILE A 187 4.53 19.97 -6.58
C ILE A 187 4.04 18.68 -5.91
N ASP A 188 3.02 18.08 -6.49
CA ASP A 188 2.47 16.78 -6.11
C ASP A 188 2.54 15.81 -7.29
N ALA A 189 2.31 14.52 -7.03
CA ALA A 189 2.36 13.48 -8.06
C ALA A 189 1.36 13.75 -9.22
N PRO A 190 0.10 14.15 -8.99
CA PRO A 190 -0.82 14.53 -10.07
C PRO A 190 -0.28 15.61 -11.00
N LEU A 191 0.37 16.64 -10.46
CA LEU A 191 1.02 17.69 -11.27
C LEU A 191 2.13 17.10 -12.14
N VAL A 192 2.99 16.25 -11.58
CA VAL A 192 4.11 15.61 -12.30
C VAL A 192 3.60 14.73 -13.43
N PHE A 193 2.60 13.89 -13.21
CA PHE A 193 1.99 13.05 -14.25
C PHE A 193 1.36 13.90 -15.36
N ARG A 194 0.69 15.00 -15.02
CA ARG A 194 0.08 15.91 -15.98
C ARG A 194 1.14 16.58 -16.88
N LEU A 195 2.22 17.08 -16.28
CA LEU A 195 3.30 17.73 -17.03
C LEU A 195 4.07 16.73 -17.89
N ALA A 196 4.32 15.53 -17.40
CA ALA A 196 4.93 14.46 -18.19
C ALA A 196 4.04 14.10 -19.39
N GLY A 197 2.73 14.02 -19.21
CA GLY A 197 1.77 13.82 -20.29
C GLY A 197 1.73 14.98 -21.31
N ALA A 198 2.08 16.20 -20.89
CA ALA A 198 2.25 17.37 -21.77
C ALA A 198 3.64 17.45 -22.42
N GLY A 199 4.52 16.48 -22.15
CA GLY A 199 5.86 16.41 -22.77
C GLY A 199 6.94 17.21 -22.05
N ASP A 200 6.72 17.67 -20.80
CA ASP A 200 7.79 18.31 -20.03
C ASP A 200 8.93 17.31 -19.76
N PRO A 201 10.18 17.64 -20.14
CA PRO A 201 11.29 16.70 -20.05
C PRO A 201 11.66 16.30 -18.62
N ALA A 202 11.57 17.25 -17.67
CA ALA A 202 11.94 16.99 -16.28
C ALA A 202 10.89 16.08 -15.58
N ALA A 203 9.61 16.38 -15.79
CA ALA A 203 8.51 15.53 -15.30
C ALA A 203 8.53 14.15 -15.97
N THR A 204 8.76 14.07 -17.28
CA THR A 204 8.90 12.81 -18.03
C THR A 204 10.01 11.95 -17.44
N ALA A 205 11.18 12.54 -17.15
CA ALA A 205 12.29 11.81 -16.57
C ALA A 205 11.97 11.23 -15.17
N VAL A 206 11.19 11.94 -14.35
CA VAL A 206 10.71 11.43 -13.06
C VAL A 206 9.77 10.23 -13.26
N ILE A 207 8.83 10.34 -14.18
CA ILE A 207 7.84 9.28 -14.44
C ILE A 207 8.50 8.07 -15.09
N ASP A 208 9.47 8.25 -15.97
CA ASP A 208 10.22 7.14 -16.57
C ASP A 208 11.04 6.38 -15.51
N GLU A 209 11.63 7.09 -14.54
CA GLU A 209 12.32 6.46 -13.41
C GLU A 209 11.33 5.71 -12.50
N ALA A 210 10.15 6.27 -12.27
CA ALA A 210 9.08 5.61 -11.51
C ALA A 210 8.61 4.31 -12.19
N CYS A 211 8.39 4.33 -13.52
CA CYS A 211 8.02 3.14 -14.29
C CYS A 211 9.11 2.05 -14.24
N ARG A 212 10.38 2.45 -14.38
CA ARG A 212 11.51 1.49 -14.27
C ARG A 212 11.62 0.90 -12.88
N ALA A 213 11.49 1.71 -11.83
CA ALA A 213 11.54 1.25 -10.45
C ALA A 213 10.40 0.26 -10.15
N LEU A 214 9.18 0.56 -10.60
CA LEU A 214 8.05 -0.34 -10.45
C LEU A 214 8.25 -1.63 -11.25
N GLY A 215 8.76 -1.54 -12.49
CA GLY A 215 9.11 -2.70 -13.31
C GLY A 215 10.19 -3.57 -12.68
N ALA A 216 11.22 -2.97 -12.08
CA ALA A 216 12.24 -3.70 -11.35
C ALA A 216 11.65 -4.47 -10.15
N MET A 217 10.75 -3.84 -9.40
CA MET A 217 10.05 -4.51 -8.29
C MET A 217 9.17 -5.65 -8.79
N LEU A 218 8.46 -5.48 -9.90
CA LEU A 218 7.72 -6.58 -10.53
C LEU A 218 8.65 -7.76 -10.85
N GLY A 219 9.85 -7.47 -11.38
CA GLY A 219 10.89 -8.48 -11.60
C GLY A 219 11.30 -9.21 -10.31
N VAL A 220 11.53 -8.46 -9.22
CA VAL A 220 11.85 -9.03 -7.90
C VAL A 220 10.73 -9.95 -7.40
N VAL A 221 9.48 -9.51 -7.47
CA VAL A 221 8.32 -10.28 -7.03
C VAL A 221 8.13 -11.54 -7.87
N ILE A 222 8.24 -11.43 -9.21
CA ILE A 222 8.10 -12.56 -10.12
C ILE A 222 9.23 -13.58 -9.90
N ASN A 223 10.47 -13.12 -9.79
CA ASN A 223 11.61 -14.02 -9.64
C ASN A 223 11.69 -14.66 -8.25
N GLY A 224 11.30 -13.92 -7.20
CA GLY A 224 11.42 -14.36 -5.82
C GLY A 224 10.23 -15.16 -5.31
N LEU A 225 9.02 -14.81 -5.75
CA LEU A 225 7.77 -15.36 -5.22
C LEU A 225 6.94 -16.12 -6.27
N ASN A 226 7.10 -15.77 -7.54
CA ASN A 226 6.36 -16.31 -8.68
C ASN A 226 4.85 -16.45 -8.41
N PRO A 227 4.16 -15.38 -8.02
CA PRO A 227 2.73 -15.44 -7.73
C PRO A 227 1.93 -15.63 -9.02
N GLU A 228 0.71 -16.13 -8.91
CA GLU A 228 -0.24 -16.23 -10.03
C GLU A 228 -0.70 -14.83 -10.49
N VAL A 229 -0.83 -13.90 -9.53
CA VAL A 229 -1.32 -12.54 -9.81
C VAL A 229 -0.54 -11.50 -9.00
N ILE A 230 -0.22 -10.38 -9.66
CA ILE A 230 0.24 -9.15 -9.00
C ILE A 230 -0.80 -8.08 -9.27
N VAL A 231 -1.37 -7.49 -8.24
CA VAL A 231 -2.32 -6.37 -8.32
C VAL A 231 -1.60 -5.08 -7.92
N ILE A 232 -1.51 -4.13 -8.83
CA ILE A 232 -1.01 -2.78 -8.56
C ILE A 232 -2.23 -1.89 -8.34
N THR A 233 -2.35 -1.27 -7.17
CA THR A 233 -3.53 -0.49 -6.80
C THR A 233 -3.15 0.77 -5.98
N GLY A 234 -4.14 1.57 -5.61
CA GLY A 234 -3.93 2.80 -4.86
C GLY A 234 -4.13 4.05 -5.72
N GLY A 235 -4.06 5.23 -5.08
CA GLY A 235 -4.35 6.50 -5.75
C GLY A 235 -3.41 6.85 -6.90
N VAL A 236 -2.14 6.46 -6.81
CA VAL A 236 -1.13 6.68 -7.86
C VAL A 236 -1.21 5.61 -8.96
N ALA A 237 -1.71 4.41 -8.63
CA ALA A 237 -1.85 3.31 -9.61
C ALA A 237 -2.75 3.70 -10.80
N VAL A 238 -3.74 4.57 -10.59
CA VAL A 238 -4.59 5.10 -11.68
C VAL A 238 -3.74 5.78 -12.76
N ALA A 239 -2.71 6.53 -12.36
CA ALA A 239 -1.81 7.18 -13.32
C ALA A 239 -0.87 6.16 -13.99
N PHE A 240 -0.43 5.14 -13.28
CA PHE A 240 0.35 4.04 -13.85
C PHE A 240 -0.45 3.18 -14.84
N ALA A 241 -1.77 3.09 -14.71
CA ALA A 241 -2.60 2.37 -15.69
C ALA A 241 -2.47 2.97 -17.11
N ALA A 242 -2.36 4.30 -17.22
CA ALA A 242 -2.10 4.96 -18.51
C ALA A 242 -0.66 4.69 -19.05
N LEU A 243 0.22 4.17 -18.22
CA LEU A 243 1.63 3.88 -18.51
C LEU A 243 1.93 2.37 -18.44
N GLU A 244 0.91 1.52 -18.45
CA GLU A 244 1.04 0.08 -18.30
C GLU A 244 2.09 -0.52 -19.22
N THR A 245 2.08 -0.14 -20.50
CA THR A 245 3.07 -0.61 -21.48
C THR A 245 4.51 -0.30 -21.07
N ARG A 246 4.77 0.88 -20.48
CA ARG A 246 6.11 1.25 -19.98
C ARG A 246 6.51 0.44 -18.78
N VAL A 247 5.60 0.27 -17.82
CA VAL A 247 5.83 -0.54 -16.60
C VAL A 247 6.10 -1.98 -16.95
N LEU A 248 5.29 -2.57 -17.85
CA LEU A 248 5.46 -3.95 -18.29
C LEU A 248 6.74 -4.13 -19.11
N ALA A 249 7.11 -3.17 -19.98
CA ALA A 249 8.38 -3.22 -20.70
C ALA A 249 9.56 -3.27 -19.73
N ALA A 250 9.55 -2.40 -18.70
CA ALA A 250 10.58 -2.43 -17.66
C ALA A 250 10.59 -3.77 -16.89
N ALA A 251 9.43 -4.32 -16.53
CA ALA A 251 9.36 -5.62 -15.88
C ALA A 251 9.96 -6.76 -16.75
N HIS A 252 9.88 -6.63 -18.07
CA HIS A 252 10.48 -7.58 -19.00
C HIS A 252 12.01 -7.64 -18.93
N GLU A 253 12.66 -6.55 -18.55
CA GLU A 253 14.11 -6.48 -18.41
C GLU A 253 14.60 -7.19 -17.13
N TYR A 254 13.77 -7.22 -16.07
CA TYR A 254 14.15 -7.70 -14.75
C TYR A 254 13.58 -9.07 -14.38
N ALA A 255 12.52 -9.52 -15.06
CA ALA A 255 11.87 -10.78 -14.74
C ALA A 255 12.36 -11.95 -15.59
N PHE A 256 12.52 -13.11 -14.97
CA PHE A 256 12.84 -14.35 -15.66
C PHE A 256 11.72 -14.71 -16.64
N LYS A 257 12.04 -14.88 -17.91
CA LYS A 257 11.06 -15.01 -19.00
C LYS A 257 9.96 -16.06 -18.75
N ARG A 258 10.34 -17.25 -18.25
CA ARG A 258 9.36 -18.32 -17.94
C ARG A 258 8.49 -17.99 -16.72
N ALA A 259 9.07 -17.43 -15.66
CA ALA A 259 8.34 -17.05 -14.46
C ALA A 259 7.31 -15.98 -14.79
N ARG A 260 7.71 -14.95 -15.55
CA ARG A 260 6.82 -13.87 -16.00
C ARG A 260 5.62 -14.37 -16.81
N ALA A 261 5.81 -15.37 -17.68
CA ALA A 261 4.72 -15.92 -18.49
C ALA A 261 3.61 -16.58 -17.65
N GLY A 262 3.93 -16.99 -16.43
CA GLY A 262 2.99 -17.59 -15.48
C GLY A 262 2.36 -16.59 -14.49
N THR A 263 2.78 -15.31 -14.50
CA THR A 263 2.27 -14.29 -13.58
C THR A 263 1.43 -13.26 -14.33
N ARG A 264 0.19 -13.07 -13.94
CA ARG A 264 -0.68 -12.01 -14.46
C ARG A 264 -0.49 -10.74 -13.65
N ILE A 265 -0.31 -9.61 -14.33
CA ILE A 265 -0.18 -8.29 -13.70
C ILE A 265 -1.45 -7.52 -14.01
N VAL A 266 -2.06 -6.94 -12.99
CA VAL A 266 -3.28 -6.12 -13.08
C VAL A 266 -3.02 -4.77 -12.44
N ILE A 267 -3.24 -3.69 -13.18
CA ILE A 267 -3.22 -2.34 -12.63
C ILE A 267 -4.67 -1.88 -12.48
N ALA A 268 -5.12 -1.78 -11.24
CA ALA A 268 -6.51 -1.45 -10.91
C ALA A 268 -6.60 -0.18 -10.06
N PRO A 269 -7.58 0.70 -10.30
CA PRO A 269 -7.81 1.84 -9.43
C PRO A 269 -8.14 1.36 -8.01
N GLY A 270 -7.56 2.05 -7.01
CA GLY A 270 -7.93 1.84 -5.61
C GLY A 270 -9.38 2.28 -5.37
N ASP A 271 -10.15 1.48 -4.66
CA ASP A 271 -11.52 1.77 -4.26
C ASP A 271 -11.59 1.92 -2.72
N LYS A 272 -12.31 2.94 -2.23
CA LYS A 272 -12.57 3.11 -0.78
C LYS A 272 -13.27 1.90 -0.16
N ARG A 273 -14.03 1.16 -0.94
CA ARG A 273 -14.67 -0.09 -0.52
C ARG A 273 -13.67 -1.22 -0.31
N SER A 274 -12.54 -1.21 -1.02
CA SER A 274 -11.49 -2.23 -0.87
C SER A 274 -10.90 -2.23 0.53
N SER A 275 -10.69 -1.07 1.17
CA SER A 275 -10.24 -0.98 2.56
C SER A 275 -11.24 -1.58 3.55
N MET A 276 -12.56 -1.31 3.37
CA MET A 276 -13.61 -1.92 4.21
C MET A 276 -13.71 -3.44 3.99
N ARG A 277 -13.62 -3.88 2.73
CA ARG A 277 -13.57 -5.31 2.40
C ARG A 277 -12.33 -5.96 3.00
N GLY A 278 -11.19 -5.25 3.04
CA GLY A 278 -9.95 -5.68 3.66
C GLY A 278 -10.13 -5.97 5.15
N ALA A 279 -10.72 -5.04 5.87
CA ALA A 279 -11.02 -5.22 7.29
C ALA A 279 -11.94 -6.44 7.52
N ALA A 280 -12.99 -6.62 6.71
CA ALA A 280 -13.85 -7.79 6.79
C ALA A 280 -13.10 -9.08 6.41
N ALA A 281 -12.29 -9.06 5.34
CA ALA A 281 -11.49 -10.20 4.90
C ALA A 281 -10.52 -10.67 5.99
N LEU A 282 -9.90 -9.72 6.70
CA LEU A 282 -9.02 -10.00 7.83
C LEU A 282 -9.75 -10.76 8.94
N ALA A 283 -10.94 -10.30 9.34
CA ALA A 283 -11.71 -10.99 10.37
C ALA A 283 -12.07 -12.42 9.95
N PHE A 284 -12.53 -12.62 8.71
CA PHE A 284 -12.84 -13.97 8.20
C PHE A 284 -11.59 -14.85 8.12
N TYR A 285 -10.47 -14.33 7.60
CA TYR A 285 -9.22 -15.07 7.50
C TYR A 285 -8.75 -15.56 8.87
N GLU A 286 -8.69 -14.70 9.86
CA GLU A 286 -8.26 -15.06 11.22
C GLU A 286 -9.21 -16.04 11.92
N LEU A 287 -10.50 -15.92 11.70
CA LEU A 287 -11.49 -16.88 12.25
C LEU A 287 -11.38 -18.27 11.60
N GLU A 288 -11.02 -18.33 10.31
CA GLU A 288 -10.79 -19.58 9.59
C GLU A 288 -9.46 -20.24 10.00
N GLU A 289 -8.37 -19.47 10.15
CA GLU A 289 -7.07 -19.99 10.59
C GLU A 289 -7.13 -20.58 12.02
N ARG A 290 -7.93 -19.99 12.91
CA ARG A 290 -8.13 -20.53 14.26
C ARG A 290 -8.88 -21.86 14.30
N LYS A 291 -9.55 -22.26 13.23
CA LYS A 291 -10.28 -23.54 13.12
C LYS A 291 -9.40 -24.65 12.52
N ARG A 292 -8.25 -24.31 11.97
CA ARG A 292 -7.25 -25.25 11.43
C ARG A 292 -6.29 -25.72 12.52
#